data_3b2632b17a7daae10ef5f8c28f249350
#
_entry.id   3b2632b17a7daae10ef5f8c28f249350
#
_cell.length_a   1.000
_cell.length_b   1.000
_cell.length_c   1.000
_cell.angle_alpha   90.00
_cell.angle_beta   90.00
_cell.angle_gamma   90.00
#
_symmetry.space_group_name_H-M   'P 1'
#
loop_
_entity.id
_entity.type
_entity.pdbx_description
1 polymer ?
#
loop_
_entity_poly.entity_id
_entity_poly.type
_entity_poly.pdbx_seq_one_letter_code
_entity_poly.pdbx_strand_id
1 'polypeptide(L)'
;MFNPTSIVPALGASGAIAGILGCYMRLFPLARVVVVIPILFIPLFFEVYAFVFIGLWFLIQVLQSVMALLLPAASGDVAWWAHVGGFIAGFTLGPLLVRSEELYRVYYPDEGQLGFDVKGRI
;
A
#
# COMPACT_ATOMS: atom_id res chain seq x y z
N MET A 1 -10.72 2.31 29.61
CA MET A 1 -11.53 1.07 29.55
C MET A 1 -11.46 0.57 28.11
N PHE A 2 -10.62 -0.43 27.84
CA PHE A 2 -10.50 -1.01 26.50
C PHE A 2 -11.75 -1.89 26.25
N ASN A 3 -12.56 -1.50 25.28
CA ASN A 3 -13.66 -2.36 24.84
C ASN A 3 -13.10 -3.28 23.72
N PRO A 4 -12.92 -4.58 23.96
CA PRO A 4 -12.32 -5.49 22.98
C PRO A 4 -13.19 -5.74 21.74
N THR A 5 -14.44 -5.27 21.75
CA THR A 5 -15.38 -5.40 20.63
C THR A 5 -15.45 -4.15 19.75
N SER A 6 -14.65 -3.11 20.02
CA SER A 6 -14.66 -1.91 19.18
C SER A 6 -13.90 -2.14 17.87
N ILE A 7 -14.58 -2.00 16.75
CA ILE A 7 -14.03 -2.10 15.38
C ILE A 7 -13.22 -0.84 15.03
N VAL A 8 -13.40 0.25 15.77
CA VAL A 8 -12.80 1.57 15.50
C VAL A 8 -11.27 1.58 15.42
N PRO A 9 -10.50 0.90 16.30
CA PRO A 9 -9.05 0.85 16.18
C PRO A 9 -8.57 0.13 14.92
N ALA A 10 -9.28 -0.93 14.50
CA ALA A 10 -8.92 -1.69 13.30
C ALA A 10 -9.14 -0.86 12.02
N LEU A 11 -10.19 -0.03 11.99
CA LEU A 11 -10.47 0.88 10.88
C LEU A 11 -9.39 1.95 10.75
N GLY A 12 -8.90 2.50 11.86
CA GLY A 12 -7.81 3.48 11.86
C GLY A 12 -6.50 2.89 11.33
N ALA A 13 -6.14 1.69 11.77
CA ALA A 13 -4.92 1.02 11.34
C ALA A 13 -4.92 0.70 9.84
N SER A 14 -6.04 0.21 9.28
CA SER A 14 -6.12 -0.14 7.86
C SER A 14 -6.05 1.09 6.95
N GLY A 15 -6.64 2.21 7.34
CA GLY A 15 -6.51 3.48 6.63
C GLY A 15 -5.08 4.02 6.64
N ALA A 16 -4.35 3.87 7.75
CA ALA A 16 -2.94 4.23 7.83
C ALA A 16 -2.06 3.37 6.91
N ILE A 17 -2.31 2.05 6.84
CA ILE A 17 -1.62 1.15 5.91
C ILE A 17 -1.87 1.58 4.47
N ALA A 18 -3.11 1.91 4.12
CA ALA A 18 -3.44 2.44 2.80
C ALA A 18 -2.68 3.73 2.48
N GLY A 19 -2.50 4.61 3.46
CA GLY A 19 -1.69 5.82 3.33
C GLY A 19 -0.21 5.52 3.04
N ILE A 20 0.36 4.54 3.73
CA ILE A 20 1.74 4.09 3.47
C ILE A 20 1.87 3.53 2.06
N LEU A 21 0.92 2.72 1.59
CA LEU A 21 0.91 2.18 0.23
C LEU A 21 0.82 3.29 -0.82
N GLY A 22 -0.01 4.31 -0.59
CA GLY A 22 -0.12 5.48 -1.46
C GLY A 22 1.20 6.26 -1.54
N CYS A 23 1.83 6.53 -0.41
CA CYS A 23 3.14 7.16 -0.33
C CYS A 23 4.20 6.33 -1.06
N TYR A 24 4.27 5.02 -0.80
CA TYR A 24 5.22 4.11 -1.44
C TYR A 24 5.06 4.09 -2.96
N MET A 25 3.82 3.97 -3.46
CA MET A 25 3.53 4.00 -4.89
C MET A 25 3.99 5.30 -5.55
N ARG A 26 3.88 6.43 -4.85
CA ARG A 26 4.30 7.74 -5.35
C ARG A 26 5.81 7.89 -5.40
N LEU A 27 6.52 7.37 -4.39
CA LEU A 27 7.97 7.50 -4.25
C LEU A 27 8.73 6.44 -5.05
N PHE A 28 8.20 5.21 -5.11
CA PHE A 28 8.87 4.05 -5.70
C PHE A 28 7.99 3.26 -6.68
N PRO A 29 7.44 3.92 -7.73
CA PRO A 29 6.48 3.28 -8.62
C PRO A 29 7.05 2.07 -9.38
N LEU A 30 8.34 2.11 -9.71
CA LEU A 30 9.03 1.06 -10.47
C LEU A 30 9.76 0.05 -9.57
N ALA A 31 9.63 0.16 -8.25
CA ALA A 31 10.16 -0.86 -7.35
C ALA A 31 9.50 -2.21 -7.63
N ARG A 32 10.27 -3.29 -7.47
CA ARG A 32 9.77 -4.64 -7.69
C ARG A 32 9.25 -5.23 -6.39
N VAL A 33 8.02 -5.68 -6.43
CA VAL A 33 7.36 -6.40 -5.34
C VAL A 33 7.39 -7.88 -5.68
N VAL A 34 7.97 -8.68 -4.79
CA VAL A 34 7.96 -10.14 -4.93
C VAL A 34 6.66 -10.66 -4.32
N VAL A 35 5.81 -11.21 -5.17
CA VAL A 35 4.55 -11.85 -4.76
C VAL A 35 4.78 -13.35 -4.67
N VAL A 36 4.44 -13.95 -3.54
CA VAL A 36 4.55 -15.39 -3.32
C VAL A 36 3.16 -15.98 -3.30
N ILE A 37 2.90 -16.90 -4.22
CA ILE A 37 1.65 -17.64 -4.26
C ILE A 37 1.93 -19.09 -3.86
N PRO A 38 1.48 -19.52 -2.68
CA PRO A 38 1.61 -20.91 -2.25
C PRO A 38 0.58 -21.78 -2.98
N ILE A 39 1.02 -22.57 -3.96
CA ILE A 39 0.18 -23.57 -4.63
C ILE A 39 0.54 -24.93 -4.09
N LEU A 40 -0.38 -25.54 -3.32
CA LEU A 40 -0.14 -26.75 -2.55
C LEU A 40 1.09 -26.58 -1.63
N PHE A 41 2.23 -27.18 -1.97
CA PHE A 41 3.48 -27.10 -1.21
C PHE A 41 4.62 -26.44 -2.01
N ILE A 42 4.30 -25.86 -3.19
CA ILE A 42 5.29 -25.21 -4.06
C ILE A 42 5.02 -23.70 -4.06
N PRO A 43 5.92 -22.88 -3.49
CA PRO A 43 5.80 -21.43 -3.57
C PRO A 43 6.21 -20.96 -4.97
N LEU A 44 5.31 -20.30 -5.67
CA LEU A 44 5.61 -19.58 -6.90
C LEU A 44 5.94 -18.13 -6.59
N PHE A 45 7.05 -17.65 -7.12
CA PHE A 45 7.51 -16.29 -6.95
C PHE A 45 7.32 -15.50 -8.25
N PHE A 46 6.65 -14.34 -8.15
CA PHE A 46 6.46 -13.42 -9.26
C PHE A 46 6.96 -12.04 -8.85
N GLU A 47 7.68 -11.39 -9.75
CA GLU A 47 8.06 -10.00 -9.59
C GLU A 47 7.09 -9.11 -10.35
N VAL A 48 6.50 -8.15 -9.66
CA VAL A 48 5.54 -7.19 -10.21
C VAL A 48 5.98 -5.78 -9.82
N TYR A 49 5.84 -4.83 -10.72
CA TYR A 49 6.08 -3.42 -10.36
C TYR A 49 5.11 -2.93 -9.31
N ALA A 50 5.61 -2.14 -8.37
CA ALA A 50 4.83 -1.62 -7.25
C ALA A 50 3.58 -0.86 -7.71
N PHE A 51 3.69 -0.05 -8.77
CA PHE A 51 2.54 0.70 -9.29
C PHE A 51 1.43 -0.22 -9.82
N VAL A 52 1.78 -1.36 -10.40
CA VAL A 52 0.79 -2.34 -10.89
C VAL A 52 0.09 -3.02 -9.72
N PHE A 53 0.88 -3.54 -8.78
CA PHE A 53 0.34 -4.28 -7.63
C PHE A 53 -0.53 -3.38 -6.73
N ILE A 54 0.02 -2.23 -6.34
CA ILE A 54 -0.67 -1.28 -5.45
C ILE A 54 -1.82 -0.59 -6.17
N GLY A 55 -1.65 -0.26 -7.46
CA GLY A 55 -2.70 0.33 -8.27
C GLY A 55 -3.90 -0.59 -8.46
N LEU A 56 -3.67 -1.88 -8.71
CA LEU A 56 -4.73 -2.89 -8.79
C LEU A 56 -5.44 -3.04 -7.44
N TRP A 57 -4.67 -3.12 -6.35
CA TRP A 57 -5.24 -3.17 -5.00
C TRP A 57 -6.12 -1.93 -4.74
N PHE A 58 -5.65 -0.73 -5.06
CA PHE A 58 -6.40 0.51 -4.88
C PHE A 58 -7.67 0.54 -5.73
N LEU A 59 -7.61 0.10 -6.98
CA LEU A 59 -8.78 -0.01 -7.85
C LEU A 59 -9.86 -0.88 -7.22
N ILE A 60 -9.48 -2.03 -6.65
CA ILE A 60 -10.42 -2.91 -5.94
C ILE A 60 -11.05 -2.17 -4.76
N GLN A 61 -10.29 -1.37 -3.99
CA GLN A 61 -10.84 -0.59 -2.88
C GLN A 61 -11.88 0.44 -3.36
N VAL A 62 -11.62 1.12 -4.46
CA VAL A 62 -12.56 2.08 -5.06
C VAL A 62 -13.83 1.37 -5.52
N LEU A 63 -13.71 0.25 -6.23
CA LEU A 63 -14.87 -0.54 -6.68
C LEU A 63 -15.72 -1.02 -5.49
N GLN A 64 -15.09 -1.52 -4.44
CA GLN A 64 -15.78 -1.94 -3.22
C GLN A 64 -16.49 -0.77 -2.53
N SER A 65 -15.85 0.40 -2.49
CA SER A 65 -16.44 1.62 -1.94
C SER A 65 -17.69 2.06 -2.72
N VAL A 66 -17.64 1.99 -4.05
CA VAL A 66 -18.79 2.30 -4.92
C VAL A 66 -19.89 1.27 -4.75
N MET A 67 -19.56 -0.02 -4.70
CA MET A 67 -20.55 -1.08 -4.47
C MET A 67 -21.22 -0.94 -3.11
N ALA A 68 -20.49 -0.53 -2.08
CA ALA A 68 -21.06 -0.25 -0.76
C ALA A 68 -22.09 0.89 -0.75
N LEU A 69 -21.91 1.89 -1.62
CA LEU A 69 -22.92 2.95 -1.80
C LEU A 69 -24.16 2.47 -2.55
N LEU A 70 -23.97 1.63 -3.57
CA LEU A 70 -25.06 1.18 -4.43
C LEU A 70 -25.89 0.05 -3.78
N LEU A 71 -25.23 -0.81 -2.99
CA LEU A 71 -25.80 -1.99 -2.36
C LEU A 71 -25.44 -2.06 -0.86
N PRO A 72 -25.98 -1.16 -0.03
CA PRO A 72 -25.61 -1.09 1.39
C PRO A 72 -25.82 -2.40 2.16
N ALA A 73 -26.87 -3.15 1.81
CA ALA A 73 -27.21 -4.43 2.46
C ALA A 73 -26.18 -5.54 2.21
N ALA A 74 -25.38 -5.45 1.15
CA ALA A 74 -24.39 -6.45 0.76
C ALA A 74 -22.95 -6.09 1.17
N SER A 75 -22.71 -4.87 1.65
CA SER A 75 -21.36 -4.31 1.78
C SER A 75 -20.63 -4.62 3.08
N GLY A 76 -21.30 -5.16 4.10
CA GLY A 76 -20.69 -5.39 5.41
C GLY A 76 -20.16 -4.11 6.07
N ASP A 77 -19.58 -4.26 7.27
CA ASP A 77 -19.10 -3.12 8.08
C ASP A 77 -17.65 -2.68 7.76
N VAL A 78 -17.17 -2.88 6.53
CA VAL A 78 -15.82 -2.49 6.14
C VAL A 78 -15.80 -1.04 5.66
N ALA A 79 -14.95 -0.23 6.27
CA ALA A 79 -14.80 1.19 5.91
C ALA A 79 -13.91 1.35 4.68
N TRP A 80 -14.36 0.89 3.51
CA TRP A 80 -13.62 1.01 2.24
C TRP A 80 -13.18 2.43 1.93
N TRP A 81 -13.99 3.42 2.30
CA TRP A 81 -13.68 4.84 2.14
C TRP A 81 -12.48 5.29 2.98
N ALA A 82 -12.22 4.64 4.12
CA ALA A 82 -11.04 4.91 4.91
C ALA A 82 -9.77 4.49 4.16
N HIS A 83 -9.81 3.39 3.39
CA HIS A 83 -8.70 2.97 2.55
C HIS A 83 -8.47 3.94 1.39
N VAL A 84 -9.54 4.35 0.71
CA VAL A 84 -9.45 5.31 -0.40
C VAL A 84 -8.91 6.66 0.09
N GLY A 85 -9.47 7.19 1.17
CA GLY A 85 -9.02 8.45 1.77
C GLY A 85 -7.58 8.38 2.28
N GLY A 86 -7.22 7.31 2.99
CA GLY A 86 -5.87 7.08 3.47
C GLY A 86 -4.87 7.00 2.32
N PHE A 87 -5.18 6.26 1.28
CA PHE A 87 -4.33 6.12 0.10
C PHE A 87 -4.08 7.46 -0.60
N ILE A 88 -5.15 8.23 -0.87
CA ILE A 88 -5.04 9.55 -1.51
C ILE A 88 -4.21 10.51 -0.64
N ALA A 89 -4.44 10.52 0.67
CA ALA A 89 -3.66 11.34 1.59
C ALA A 89 -2.17 10.96 1.57
N GLY A 90 -1.85 9.68 1.64
CA GLY A 90 -0.46 9.20 1.57
C GLY A 90 0.20 9.50 0.23
N PHE A 91 -0.51 9.32 -0.88
CA PHE A 91 -0.01 9.60 -2.21
C PHE A 91 0.29 11.09 -2.43
N THR A 92 -0.53 11.98 -1.89
CA THR A 92 -0.37 13.43 -2.06
C THR A 92 0.57 14.06 -1.05
N LEU A 93 0.45 13.69 0.24
CA LEU A 93 1.21 14.28 1.33
C LEU A 93 2.52 13.54 1.61
N GLY A 94 2.62 12.25 1.25
CA GLY A 94 3.79 11.44 1.52
C GLY A 94 5.10 12.07 1.06
N PRO A 95 5.22 12.54 -0.19
CA PRO A 95 6.43 13.18 -0.67
C PRO A 95 6.85 14.45 0.10
N LEU A 96 5.90 15.12 0.74
CA LEU A 96 6.18 16.31 1.56
C LEU A 96 6.70 15.95 2.96
N LEU A 97 6.34 14.76 3.45
CA LEU A 97 6.70 14.31 4.79
C LEU A 97 8.03 13.54 4.82
N VAL A 98 8.44 12.99 3.68
CA VAL A 98 9.67 12.22 3.57
C VAL A 98 10.82 13.11 3.13
N ARG A 99 11.90 13.15 3.90
CA ARG A 99 13.11 13.86 3.52
C ARG A 99 13.82 13.10 2.40
N SER A 100 14.04 13.75 1.27
CA SER A 100 14.71 13.16 0.10
C SER A 100 16.12 12.65 0.41
N GLU A 101 16.82 13.28 1.33
CA GLU A 101 18.18 12.89 1.73
C GLU A 101 18.24 11.53 2.44
N GLU A 102 17.16 11.14 3.12
CA GLU A 102 17.07 9.86 3.82
C GLU A 102 16.67 8.70 2.89
N LEU A 103 15.98 8.99 1.80
CA LEU A 103 15.55 7.99 0.82
C LEU A 103 16.71 7.33 0.08
N TYR A 104 17.86 8.01 0.01
CA TYR A 104 19.01 7.59 -0.80
C TYR A 104 20.23 7.19 0.03
N ARG A 105 20.05 6.96 1.32
CA ARG A 105 21.13 6.51 2.16
C ARG A 105 21.41 5.03 1.89
N VAL A 106 22.55 4.77 1.24
CA VAL A 106 23.03 3.38 1.06
C VAL A 106 23.39 2.83 2.44
N TYR A 107 22.61 1.87 2.91
CA TYR A 107 22.82 1.24 4.21
C TYR A 107 23.85 0.10 4.11
N TYR A 108 23.85 -0.61 3.00
CA TYR A 108 24.73 -1.75 2.75
C TYR A 108 25.40 -1.62 1.37
N PRO A 109 26.66 -2.07 1.22
CA PRO A 109 27.39 -1.99 -0.05
C PRO A 109 26.75 -2.77 -1.21
N ASP A 110 25.89 -3.74 -0.91
CA ASP A 110 25.23 -4.63 -1.85
C ASP A 110 23.79 -4.20 -2.22
N GLU A 111 23.29 -3.10 -1.66
CA GLU A 111 21.94 -2.60 -1.97
C GLU A 111 21.73 -2.34 -3.46
N GLY A 112 22.77 -1.91 -4.18
CA GLY A 112 22.73 -1.74 -5.63
C GLY A 112 22.51 -3.05 -6.40
N GLN A 113 22.92 -4.18 -5.83
CA GLN A 113 22.73 -5.51 -6.42
C GLN A 113 21.31 -6.05 -6.18
N LEU A 114 20.64 -5.57 -5.14
CA LEU A 114 19.26 -5.92 -4.82
C LEU A 114 18.21 -5.15 -5.65
N GLY A 115 18.65 -4.35 -6.62
CA GLY A 115 17.78 -3.61 -7.53
C GLY A 115 17.28 -2.28 -6.98
N PHE A 116 17.80 -1.81 -5.85
CA PHE A 116 17.59 -0.45 -5.40
C PHE A 116 18.46 0.50 -6.21
N ASP A 117 17.86 1.39 -6.98
CA ASP A 117 18.64 2.39 -7.70
C ASP A 117 19.18 3.43 -6.73
N VAL A 118 20.49 3.31 -6.44
CA VAL A 118 21.21 4.20 -5.52
C VAL A 118 21.31 5.64 -6.06
N LYS A 119 21.05 5.87 -7.34
CA LYS A 119 21.12 7.19 -7.99
C LYS A 119 19.79 7.91 -8.09
N GLY A 120 18.76 7.44 -7.40
CA GLY A 120 17.57 8.22 -7.08
C GLY A 120 17.05 9.14 -8.19
N ARG A 121 16.95 8.63 -9.40
CA ARG A 121 16.18 9.30 -10.42
C ARG A 121 14.78 8.74 -10.38
N ILE A 122 13.93 9.54 -9.78
CA ILE A 122 12.48 9.43 -9.88
C ILE A 122 12.09 9.89 -11.28
#